data_90eeec811613f779e3a39f97704de890
#
_entry.id   90eeec811613f779e3a39f97704de890
#
_cell.length_a   1.000
_cell.length_b   1.000
_cell.length_c   1.000
_cell.angle_alpha   90.00
_cell.angle_beta   90.00
_cell.angle_gamma   90.00
#
_symmetry.space_group_name_H-M   'P 1'
#
loop_
_entity.id
_entity.type
_entity.pdbx_description
1 polymer ?
#
loop_
_entity_poly.entity_id
_entity_poly.type
_entity_poly.pdbx_seq_one_letter_code
_entity_poly.pdbx_strand_id
1 'polypeptide(L)'
;MDLKLFEDLIALARTQSFVRAAEMRHVTHPAFGRRIRALEIWAGAPLVERNRTPVQFTPEGEVMLKTAERTVENVANARSQVQRHGARQGLSLRIGTGRTLARTLVADWLARITHMPRSPVRGRAQIDVVTGSTADLSIMLEQSKVDMLCCYEHRALSIPLNGHRYRHLTLSTEKLVPVSVADAQGRPRYSLIGGNDATPLIAYGIGLSMERLLSEHFERNPLAGMNVFLRCDSADAVYEFVKKGLGVAWLPWSVVAADCQRRNMVVLGGRSDEVPFEVRLYRPRARQADVVEAVWAATEFAR
;
A
#
# COMPACT_ATOMS: atom_id res chain seq x y z
N MET A 1 -8.42 -34.20 -1.17
CA MET A 1 -7.15 -33.57 -0.77
C MET A 1 -7.37 -32.81 0.52
N ASP A 2 -6.47 -32.92 1.52
CA ASP A 2 -6.59 -32.21 2.81
C ASP A 2 -5.74 -30.91 2.75
N LEU A 3 -6.31 -29.79 3.23
CA LEU A 3 -5.61 -28.51 3.34
C LEU A 3 -4.32 -28.59 4.17
N LYS A 4 -4.28 -29.54 5.13
CA LYS A 4 -3.08 -29.81 5.95
C LYS A 4 -1.84 -30.13 5.12
N LEU A 5 -1.98 -30.75 3.95
CA LEU A 5 -0.85 -31.08 3.06
C LEU A 5 -0.24 -29.80 2.45
N PHE A 6 -1.04 -28.80 2.16
CA PHE A 6 -0.55 -27.50 1.71
C PHE A 6 0.15 -26.74 2.83
N GLU A 7 -0.42 -26.76 4.04
CA GLU A 7 0.21 -26.15 5.21
C GLU A 7 1.56 -26.82 5.53
N ASP A 8 1.67 -28.14 5.34
CA ASP A 8 2.92 -28.87 5.55
C ASP A 8 3.99 -28.50 4.49
N LEU A 9 3.59 -28.31 3.23
CA LEU A 9 4.47 -27.85 2.16
C LEU A 9 5.01 -26.42 2.46
N ILE A 10 4.15 -25.52 2.93
CA ILE A 10 4.52 -24.16 3.34
C ILE A 10 5.48 -24.20 4.55
N ALA A 11 5.23 -25.06 5.53
CA ALA A 11 6.10 -25.23 6.69
C ALA A 11 7.51 -25.73 6.27
N LEU A 12 7.57 -26.67 5.30
CA LEU A 12 8.83 -27.16 4.74
C LEU A 12 9.59 -26.04 4.01
N ALA A 13 8.90 -25.20 3.24
CA ALA A 13 9.52 -24.06 2.56
C ALA A 13 10.14 -23.06 3.54
N ARG A 14 9.45 -22.76 4.62
CA ARG A 14 9.92 -21.81 5.66
C ARG A 14 11.12 -22.33 6.44
N THR A 15 11.15 -23.63 6.72
CA THR A 15 12.18 -24.21 7.58
C THR A 15 13.35 -24.82 6.81
N GLN A 16 13.15 -25.17 5.55
CA GLN A 16 14.08 -25.88 4.67
C GLN A 16 14.63 -27.16 5.32
N SER A 17 13.85 -27.76 6.24
CA SER A 17 14.22 -28.92 7.02
C SER A 17 13.00 -29.76 7.38
N PHE A 18 13.00 -31.04 7.01
CA PHE A 18 11.92 -31.97 7.37
C PHE A 18 11.71 -32.12 8.88
N VAL A 19 12.82 -32.12 9.67
CA VAL A 19 12.74 -32.20 11.13
C VAL A 19 12.07 -30.96 11.71
N ARG A 20 12.58 -29.77 11.38
CA ARG A 20 12.01 -28.51 11.87
C ARG A 20 10.59 -28.27 11.38
N ALA A 21 10.27 -28.67 10.15
CA ALA A 21 8.90 -28.60 9.64
C ALA A 21 7.95 -29.53 10.41
N ALA A 22 8.37 -30.74 10.72
CA ALA A 22 7.59 -31.68 11.51
C ALA A 22 7.31 -31.15 12.94
N GLU A 23 8.32 -30.57 13.59
CA GLU A 23 8.17 -29.88 14.89
C GLU A 23 7.18 -28.71 14.79
N MET A 24 7.34 -27.85 13.80
CA MET A 24 6.44 -26.72 13.57
C MET A 24 4.98 -27.16 13.35
N ARG A 25 4.78 -28.32 12.73
CA ARG A 25 3.46 -28.89 12.44
C ARG A 25 2.96 -29.84 13.53
N HIS A 26 3.71 -30.00 14.64
CA HIS A 26 3.37 -30.88 15.77
C HIS A 26 3.11 -32.33 15.36
N VAL A 27 3.96 -32.87 14.47
CA VAL A 27 3.91 -34.24 14.00
C VAL A 27 5.29 -34.90 14.05
N THR A 28 5.34 -36.24 14.02
CA THR A 28 6.63 -36.94 13.94
C THR A 28 7.25 -36.79 12.54
N HIS A 29 8.57 -36.78 12.45
CA HIS A 29 9.29 -36.69 11.18
C HIS A 29 8.83 -37.74 10.15
N PRO A 30 8.63 -39.04 10.50
CA PRO A 30 8.11 -40.02 9.54
C PRO A 30 6.68 -39.70 9.06
N ALA A 31 5.83 -39.16 9.94
CA ALA A 31 4.47 -38.77 9.57
C ALA A 31 4.49 -37.58 8.63
N PHE A 32 5.32 -36.58 8.89
CA PHE A 32 5.49 -35.42 8.03
C PHE A 32 5.99 -35.83 6.63
N GLY A 33 7.02 -36.69 6.55
CA GLY A 33 7.53 -37.19 5.27
C GLY A 33 6.47 -37.95 4.46
N ARG A 34 5.61 -38.75 5.12
CA ARG A 34 4.48 -39.41 4.46
C ARG A 34 3.46 -38.42 3.90
N ARG A 35 3.18 -37.29 4.59
CA ARG A 35 2.26 -36.26 4.13
C ARG A 35 2.80 -35.54 2.91
N ILE A 36 4.08 -35.17 2.89
CA ILE A 36 4.71 -34.59 1.69
C ILE A 36 4.65 -35.56 0.52
N ARG A 37 4.95 -36.85 0.77
CA ARG A 37 4.84 -37.88 -0.28
C ARG A 37 3.42 -38.07 -0.80
N ALA A 38 2.41 -37.97 0.06
CA ALA A 38 1.01 -38.01 -0.34
C ALA A 38 0.64 -36.82 -1.26
N LEU A 39 1.18 -35.64 -0.98
CA LEU A 39 1.02 -34.47 -1.84
C LEU A 39 1.72 -34.64 -3.20
N GLU A 40 2.94 -35.23 -3.23
CA GLU A 40 3.67 -35.53 -4.47
C GLU A 40 2.90 -36.55 -5.34
N ILE A 41 2.34 -37.59 -4.72
CA ILE A 41 1.52 -38.59 -5.42
C ILE A 41 0.26 -37.92 -6.02
N TRP A 42 -0.40 -37.07 -5.24
CA TRP A 42 -1.58 -36.35 -5.72
C TRP A 42 -1.23 -35.35 -6.84
N ALA A 43 -0.08 -34.67 -6.75
CA ALA A 43 0.40 -33.74 -7.77
C ALA A 43 0.91 -34.44 -9.04
N GLY A 44 1.22 -35.74 -8.95
CA GLY A 44 1.78 -36.51 -10.06
C GLY A 44 3.24 -36.22 -10.38
N ALA A 45 3.94 -35.49 -9.50
CA ALA A 45 5.35 -35.14 -9.66
C ALA A 45 6.07 -35.01 -8.31
N PRO A 46 7.40 -35.23 -8.24
CA PRO A 46 8.18 -34.89 -7.06
C PRO A 46 8.20 -33.36 -6.89
N LEU A 47 7.96 -32.91 -5.65
CA LEU A 47 7.93 -31.48 -5.32
C LEU A 47 9.20 -31.03 -4.61
N VAL A 48 9.98 -31.98 -4.08
CA VAL A 48 11.15 -31.71 -3.23
C VAL A 48 12.35 -32.52 -3.69
N GLU A 49 13.51 -31.89 -3.79
CA GLU A 49 14.80 -32.54 -4.01
C GLU A 49 15.30 -33.16 -2.71
N ARG A 50 15.12 -34.48 -2.55
CA ARG A 50 15.38 -35.19 -1.28
C ARG A 50 16.87 -35.32 -0.89
N ASN A 51 17.77 -35.13 -1.86
CA ASN A 51 19.22 -35.36 -1.65
C ASN A 51 19.98 -34.05 -1.38
N ARG A 52 19.29 -32.95 -1.08
CA ARG A 52 19.88 -31.63 -0.79
C ARG A 52 19.61 -31.18 0.64
N THR A 53 20.62 -30.64 1.26
CA THR A 53 20.54 -29.94 2.55
C THR A 53 21.21 -28.58 2.38
N PRO A 54 20.47 -27.45 2.57
CA PRO A 54 19.04 -27.35 2.92
C PRO A 54 18.10 -27.90 1.83
N VAL A 55 16.89 -28.30 2.23
CA VAL A 55 15.85 -28.82 1.34
C VAL A 55 15.53 -27.78 0.24
N GLN A 56 15.53 -28.23 -1.01
CA GLN A 56 15.18 -27.42 -2.18
C GLN A 56 13.91 -27.97 -2.85
N PHE A 57 13.17 -27.09 -3.52
CA PHE A 57 11.98 -27.44 -4.27
C PHE A 57 12.33 -27.69 -5.74
N THR A 58 11.61 -28.61 -6.37
CA THR A 58 11.64 -28.78 -7.82
C THR A 58 10.88 -27.61 -8.49
N PRO A 59 11.01 -27.39 -9.82
CA PRO A 59 10.17 -26.43 -10.54
C PRO A 59 8.66 -26.65 -10.30
N GLU A 60 8.23 -27.93 -10.27
CA GLU A 60 6.85 -28.32 -9.96
C GLU A 60 6.51 -28.00 -8.50
N GLY A 61 7.48 -28.18 -7.58
CA GLY A 61 7.36 -27.80 -6.17
C GLY A 61 7.15 -26.32 -5.96
N GLU A 62 7.86 -25.46 -6.70
CA GLU A 62 7.70 -24.01 -6.65
C GLU A 62 6.29 -23.57 -7.13
N VAL A 63 5.79 -24.19 -8.20
CA VAL A 63 4.42 -23.95 -8.69
C VAL A 63 3.41 -24.37 -7.63
N MET A 64 3.60 -25.56 -7.04
CA MET A 64 2.72 -26.09 -6.02
C MET A 64 2.76 -25.25 -4.74
N LEU A 65 3.93 -24.78 -4.33
CA LEU A 65 4.10 -23.91 -3.15
C LEU A 65 3.30 -22.60 -3.29
N LYS A 66 3.44 -21.91 -4.41
CA LYS A 66 2.65 -20.70 -4.70
C LYS A 66 1.15 -20.96 -4.68
N THR A 67 0.73 -22.12 -5.20
CA THR A 67 -0.68 -22.53 -5.19
C THR A 67 -1.15 -22.85 -3.77
N ALA A 68 -0.32 -23.55 -2.98
CA ALA A 68 -0.60 -23.88 -1.59
C ALA A 68 -0.78 -22.62 -0.73
N GLU A 69 0.15 -21.66 -0.82
CA GLU A 69 0.09 -20.40 -0.11
C GLU A 69 -1.23 -19.65 -0.41
N ARG A 70 -1.55 -19.49 -1.68
CA ARG A 70 -2.80 -18.82 -2.10
C ARG A 70 -4.06 -19.56 -1.64
N THR A 71 -4.05 -20.89 -1.64
CA THR A 71 -5.21 -21.70 -1.24
C THR A 71 -5.45 -21.64 0.26
N VAL A 72 -4.39 -21.84 1.07
CA VAL A 72 -4.47 -21.73 2.53
C VAL A 72 -4.95 -20.34 2.95
N GLU A 73 -4.43 -19.31 2.31
CA GLU A 73 -4.82 -17.93 2.54
C GLU A 73 -6.29 -17.67 2.16
N ASN A 74 -6.75 -18.14 1.00
CA ASN A 74 -8.14 -18.00 0.56
C ASN A 74 -9.11 -18.69 1.53
N VAL A 75 -8.77 -19.87 2.02
CA VAL A 75 -9.60 -20.61 3.00
C VAL A 75 -9.61 -19.88 4.35
N ALA A 76 -8.47 -19.38 4.83
CA ALA A 76 -8.41 -18.58 6.06
C ALA A 76 -9.25 -17.29 5.94
N ASN A 77 -9.22 -16.64 4.78
CA ASN A 77 -10.02 -15.45 4.49
C ASN A 77 -11.52 -15.76 4.44
N ALA A 78 -11.90 -16.83 3.75
CA ALA A 78 -13.30 -17.29 3.72
C ALA A 78 -13.83 -17.62 5.14
N ARG A 79 -13.02 -18.32 5.94
CA ARG A 79 -13.34 -18.60 7.35
C ARG A 79 -13.52 -17.31 8.17
N SER A 80 -12.60 -16.35 7.99
CA SER A 80 -12.68 -15.04 8.64
C SER A 80 -13.93 -14.27 8.21
N GLN A 81 -14.34 -14.35 6.95
CA GLN A 81 -15.57 -13.76 6.44
C GLN A 81 -16.81 -14.42 7.09
N VAL A 82 -16.86 -15.75 7.11
CA VAL A 82 -17.97 -16.49 7.73
C VAL A 82 -18.10 -16.16 9.22
N GLN A 83 -16.99 -16.14 9.96
CA GLN A 83 -16.98 -15.79 11.39
C GLN A 83 -17.45 -14.35 11.64
N ARG A 84 -17.13 -13.41 10.74
CA ARG A 84 -17.60 -12.01 10.81
C ARG A 84 -19.08 -11.86 10.52
N HIS A 85 -19.64 -12.67 9.62
CA HIS A 85 -21.10 -12.69 9.38
C HIS A 85 -21.89 -13.17 10.60
N GLY A 86 -21.28 -13.99 11.46
CA GLY A 86 -21.92 -14.47 12.71
C GLY A 86 -21.82 -13.51 13.90
N ALA A 87 -20.80 -12.63 13.96
CA ALA A 87 -20.51 -11.85 15.16
C ALA A 87 -21.03 -10.40 15.16
N ARG A 88 -21.12 -9.74 13.99
CA ARG A 88 -21.72 -8.39 13.82
C ARG A 88 -22.09 -8.20 12.36
N GLN A 89 -23.35 -8.45 12.00
CA GLN A 89 -23.86 -8.22 10.66
C GLN A 89 -23.60 -6.77 10.20
N GLY A 90 -22.75 -6.62 9.18
CA GLY A 90 -22.83 -5.52 8.22
C GLY A 90 -22.36 -4.13 8.64
N LEU A 91 -21.76 -3.94 9.81
CA LEU A 91 -21.55 -2.59 10.36
C LEU A 91 -20.07 -2.13 10.48
N SER A 92 -19.12 -2.82 9.87
CA SER A 92 -17.72 -2.37 9.88
C SER A 92 -17.18 -2.16 8.46
N LEU A 93 -16.48 -1.05 8.23
CA LEU A 93 -15.77 -0.70 7.02
C LEU A 93 -14.29 -0.52 7.34
N ARG A 94 -13.41 -1.27 6.69
CA ARG A 94 -11.96 -1.18 6.88
C ARG A 94 -11.31 -0.63 5.63
N ILE A 95 -10.58 0.46 5.79
CA ILE A 95 -9.94 1.19 4.69
C ILE A 95 -8.44 1.15 4.91
N GLY A 96 -7.70 0.56 3.94
CA GLY A 96 -6.25 0.64 3.88
C GLY A 96 -5.83 1.91 3.14
N THR A 97 -4.84 2.64 3.65
CA THR A 97 -4.32 3.84 2.96
C THR A 97 -2.91 4.21 3.44
N GLY A 98 -2.21 5.05 2.69
CA GLY A 98 -0.97 5.68 3.14
C GLY A 98 -1.21 6.70 4.26
N ARG A 99 -0.23 6.88 5.17
CA ARG A 99 -0.35 7.82 6.31
C ARG A 99 -0.73 9.24 5.89
N THR A 100 -0.07 9.78 4.88
CA THR A 100 -0.36 11.14 4.37
C THR A 100 -1.78 11.23 3.80
N LEU A 101 -2.22 10.22 3.01
CA LEU A 101 -3.59 10.18 2.48
C LEU A 101 -4.62 10.07 3.59
N ALA A 102 -4.35 9.30 4.65
CA ALA A 102 -5.25 9.18 5.81
C ALA A 102 -5.55 10.54 6.45
N ARG A 103 -4.50 11.39 6.59
CA ARG A 103 -4.60 12.72 7.19
C ARG A 103 -5.24 13.78 6.27
N THR A 104 -5.15 13.60 4.97
CA THR A 104 -5.60 14.58 3.97
C THR A 104 -6.87 14.08 3.26
N LEU A 105 -6.75 13.59 2.04
CA LEU A 105 -7.86 13.27 1.15
C LEU A 105 -8.83 12.21 1.69
N VAL A 106 -8.34 11.22 2.46
CA VAL A 106 -9.23 10.20 3.06
C VAL A 106 -10.03 10.78 4.21
N ALA A 107 -9.43 11.65 5.04
CA ALA A 107 -10.16 12.35 6.10
C ALA A 107 -11.27 13.23 5.52
N ASP A 108 -10.97 14.02 4.48
CA ASP A 108 -11.96 14.87 3.80
C ASP A 108 -13.06 14.05 3.10
N TRP A 109 -12.69 12.96 2.45
CA TRP A 109 -13.62 12.04 1.82
C TRP A 109 -14.57 11.41 2.86
N LEU A 110 -14.03 10.88 3.98
CA LEU A 110 -14.84 10.32 5.06
C LEU A 110 -15.75 11.37 5.71
N ALA A 111 -15.26 12.59 5.91
CA ALA A 111 -16.07 13.68 6.43
C ALA A 111 -17.26 13.96 5.49
N ARG A 112 -17.03 14.06 4.17
CA ARG A 112 -18.10 14.24 3.18
C ARG A 112 -19.12 13.13 3.24
N ILE A 113 -18.69 11.85 3.19
CA ILE A 113 -19.58 10.68 3.25
C ILE A 113 -20.39 10.67 4.54
N THR A 114 -19.75 10.99 5.68
CA THR A 114 -20.42 10.98 7.01
C THR A 114 -21.47 12.08 7.13
N HIS A 115 -21.23 13.25 6.56
CA HIS A 115 -22.14 14.40 6.66
C HIS A 115 -23.24 14.43 5.59
N MET A 116 -23.26 13.49 4.65
CA MET A 116 -24.35 13.40 3.67
C MET A 116 -25.72 13.21 4.37
N PRO A 117 -26.81 13.77 3.82
CA PRO A 117 -28.17 13.62 4.40
C PRO A 117 -28.60 12.16 4.58
N ARG A 118 -28.17 11.26 3.69
CA ARG A 118 -28.41 9.80 3.75
C ARG A 118 -27.09 9.05 3.85
N SER A 119 -26.26 9.43 4.82
CA SER A 119 -24.95 8.80 5.01
C SER A 119 -25.07 7.31 5.26
N PRO A 120 -24.35 6.46 4.51
CA PRO A 120 -24.35 5.02 4.71
C PRO A 120 -23.68 4.58 6.02
N VAL A 121 -22.91 5.46 6.66
CA VAL A 121 -22.10 5.16 7.85
C VAL A 121 -22.61 5.83 9.12
N ARG A 122 -23.57 6.77 9.02
CA ARG A 122 -24.02 7.60 10.16
C ARG A 122 -24.67 6.76 11.27
N GLY A 123 -24.02 6.73 12.44
CA GLY A 123 -24.57 6.11 13.67
C GLY A 123 -24.68 4.59 13.66
N ARG A 124 -24.22 3.91 12.60
CA ARG A 124 -24.39 2.46 12.42
C ARG A 124 -23.12 1.68 12.06
N ALA A 125 -22.09 2.34 11.54
CA ALA A 125 -20.89 1.67 11.08
C ALA A 125 -19.66 2.10 11.89
N GLN A 126 -18.85 1.12 12.26
CA GLN A 126 -17.49 1.35 12.71
C GLN A 126 -16.59 1.47 11.48
N ILE A 127 -15.75 2.50 11.44
CA ILE A 127 -14.77 2.69 10.36
C ILE A 127 -13.38 2.50 10.96
N ASP A 128 -12.64 1.54 10.43
CA ASP A 128 -11.25 1.28 10.79
C ASP A 128 -10.34 1.73 9.64
N VAL A 129 -9.46 2.69 9.90
CA VAL A 129 -8.45 3.14 8.94
C VAL A 129 -7.10 2.52 9.28
N VAL A 130 -6.60 1.68 8.38
CA VAL A 130 -5.32 0.98 8.53
C VAL A 130 -4.29 1.68 7.65
N THR A 131 -3.17 2.11 8.23
CA THR A 131 -2.12 2.79 7.46
C THR A 131 -0.91 1.89 7.25
N GLY A 132 -0.34 1.95 6.04
CA GLY A 132 0.81 1.13 5.67
C GLY A 132 1.36 1.47 4.28
N SER A 133 2.29 0.64 3.79
CA SER A 133 2.76 0.73 2.41
C SER A 133 1.68 0.24 1.43
N THR A 134 1.67 0.73 0.19
CA THR A 134 0.73 0.26 -0.83
C THR A 134 0.87 -1.24 -1.09
N ALA A 135 2.09 -1.79 -1.02
CA ALA A 135 2.34 -3.21 -1.20
C ALA A 135 1.69 -4.06 -0.09
N ASP A 136 1.93 -3.72 1.18
CA ASP A 136 1.35 -4.44 2.33
C ASP A 136 -0.19 -4.33 2.33
N LEU A 137 -0.71 -3.13 2.04
CA LEU A 137 -2.15 -2.88 2.02
C LEU A 137 -2.83 -3.58 0.84
N SER A 138 -2.14 -3.74 -0.30
CA SER A 138 -2.64 -4.56 -1.42
C SER A 138 -2.79 -6.03 -1.03
N ILE A 139 -1.81 -6.57 -0.30
CA ILE A 139 -1.89 -7.91 0.27
C ILE A 139 -3.06 -8.00 1.28
N MET A 140 -3.22 -7.00 2.14
CA MET A 140 -4.34 -6.96 3.08
C MET A 140 -5.70 -6.89 2.38
N LEU A 141 -5.80 -6.19 1.24
CA LEU A 141 -7.01 -6.16 0.42
C LEU A 141 -7.28 -7.52 -0.22
N GLU A 142 -6.26 -8.19 -0.75
CA GLU A 142 -6.38 -9.56 -1.28
C GLU A 142 -6.82 -10.55 -0.21
N GLN A 143 -6.31 -10.40 1.02
CA GLN A 143 -6.66 -11.21 2.19
C GLN A 143 -7.98 -10.80 2.86
N SER A 144 -8.73 -9.86 2.30
CA SER A 144 -9.95 -9.32 2.89
C SER A 144 -9.77 -8.78 4.33
N LYS A 145 -8.56 -8.39 4.71
CA LYS A 145 -8.24 -7.72 5.98
C LYS A 145 -8.62 -6.25 5.95
N VAL A 146 -8.64 -5.64 4.76
CA VAL A 146 -9.28 -4.35 4.47
C VAL A 146 -10.29 -4.53 3.35
N ASP A 147 -11.33 -3.71 3.34
CA ASP A 147 -12.44 -3.79 2.40
C ASP A 147 -12.23 -2.88 1.19
N MET A 148 -11.51 -1.79 1.40
CA MET A 148 -11.11 -0.82 0.38
C MET A 148 -9.65 -0.41 0.57
N LEU A 149 -8.98 -0.04 -0.52
CA LEU A 149 -7.63 0.52 -0.52
C LEU A 149 -7.65 1.87 -1.24
N CYS A 150 -7.21 2.92 -0.54
CA CYS A 150 -6.96 4.23 -1.12
C CYS A 150 -5.46 4.45 -1.28
N CYS A 151 -5.00 4.65 -2.50
CA CYS A 151 -3.57 4.81 -2.78
C CYS A 151 -3.31 5.76 -3.95
N TYR A 152 -2.05 6.16 -4.09
CA TYR A 152 -1.56 6.92 -5.24
C TYR A 152 -1.52 6.03 -6.48
N GLU A 153 -1.89 6.59 -7.62
CA GLU A 153 -1.84 5.95 -8.93
C GLU A 153 -1.04 6.79 -9.91
N HIS A 154 -0.03 6.18 -10.50
CA HIS A 154 0.79 6.77 -11.54
C HIS A 154 1.52 5.65 -12.29
N ARG A 155 1.95 5.89 -13.53
CA ARG A 155 2.69 4.90 -14.33
C ARG A 155 4.01 4.42 -13.70
N ALA A 156 4.66 5.27 -12.89
CA ALA A 156 5.86 4.90 -12.13
C ALA A 156 5.56 3.99 -10.93
N LEU A 157 4.30 3.82 -10.56
CA LEU A 157 3.88 3.02 -9.40
C LEU A 157 3.29 1.70 -9.89
N SER A 158 3.97 0.59 -9.61
CA SER A 158 3.40 -0.74 -9.84
C SER A 158 2.45 -1.09 -8.70
N ILE A 159 1.13 -0.95 -8.93
CA ILE A 159 0.12 -1.39 -7.98
C ILE A 159 -0.29 -2.81 -8.37
N PRO A 160 -0.09 -3.83 -7.50
CA PRO A 160 -0.33 -5.22 -7.84
C PRO A 160 -1.83 -5.59 -7.80
N LEU A 161 -2.71 -4.67 -8.24
CA LEU A 161 -4.16 -4.87 -8.27
C LEU A 161 -4.65 -5.11 -9.70
N ASN A 162 -4.98 -6.35 -10.01
CA ASN A 162 -5.48 -6.75 -11.31
C ASN A 162 -6.91 -6.20 -11.54
N GLY A 163 -7.11 -5.43 -12.63
CA GLY A 163 -8.40 -4.85 -13.02
C GLY A 163 -9.54 -5.86 -13.26
N HIS A 164 -9.22 -7.16 -13.48
CA HIS A 164 -10.23 -8.22 -13.55
C HIS A 164 -10.83 -8.55 -12.17
N ARG A 165 -10.05 -8.41 -11.10
CA ARG A 165 -10.48 -8.72 -9.72
C ARG A 165 -10.93 -7.50 -8.94
N TYR A 166 -10.44 -6.31 -9.29
CA TYR A 166 -10.70 -5.06 -8.57
C TYR A 166 -11.38 -4.02 -9.44
N ARG A 167 -12.19 -3.17 -8.81
CA ARG A 167 -12.75 -1.94 -9.38
C ARG A 167 -12.06 -0.77 -8.71
N HIS A 168 -11.98 0.36 -9.41
CA HIS A 168 -11.48 1.60 -8.81
C HIS A 168 -12.34 2.79 -9.16
N LEU A 169 -12.23 3.82 -8.31
CA LEU A 169 -12.72 5.17 -8.52
C LEU A 169 -11.55 6.13 -8.31
N THR A 170 -11.38 7.12 -9.16
CA THR A 170 -10.45 8.22 -8.90
C THR A 170 -11.11 9.18 -7.92
N LEU A 171 -10.59 9.31 -6.69
CA LEU A 171 -11.11 10.24 -5.68
C LEU A 171 -10.69 11.67 -5.95
N SER A 172 -9.47 11.86 -6.46
CA SER A 172 -8.88 13.15 -6.76
C SER A 172 -7.72 13.02 -7.74
N THR A 173 -7.46 14.09 -8.49
CA THR A 173 -6.15 14.35 -9.09
C THR A 173 -5.34 15.19 -8.12
N GLU A 174 -4.08 14.84 -7.97
CA GLU A 174 -3.14 15.46 -7.04
C GLU A 174 -1.81 15.72 -7.76
N LYS A 175 -0.95 16.52 -7.16
CA LYS A 175 0.39 16.78 -7.69
C LYS A 175 1.42 16.97 -6.58
N LEU A 176 2.65 16.55 -6.83
CA LEU A 176 3.78 17.00 -6.04
C LEU A 176 4.24 18.35 -6.57
N VAL A 177 4.48 19.28 -5.68
CA VAL A 177 5.01 20.61 -5.99
C VAL A 177 6.29 20.86 -5.20
N PRO A 178 7.34 21.43 -5.82
CA PRO A 178 8.54 21.82 -5.10
C PRO A 178 8.25 23.05 -4.23
N VAL A 179 8.62 22.99 -2.95
CA VAL A 179 8.33 24.06 -2.00
C VAL A 179 9.56 24.42 -1.18
N SER A 180 9.64 25.70 -0.82
CA SER A 180 10.56 26.28 0.15
C SER A 180 9.80 27.03 1.20
N VAL A 181 10.33 27.11 2.43
CA VAL A 181 9.84 28.04 3.43
C VAL A 181 10.00 29.48 2.92
N ALA A 182 9.02 30.35 3.25
CA ALA A 182 9.08 31.77 2.95
C ALA A 182 9.93 32.54 4.00
N ASP A 183 10.61 33.59 3.56
CA ASP A 183 11.21 34.59 4.44
C ASP A 183 10.14 35.57 4.98
N ALA A 184 10.56 36.53 5.81
CA ALA A 184 9.66 37.56 6.37
C ALA A 184 9.01 38.46 5.32
N GLN A 185 9.53 38.48 4.10
CA GLN A 185 9.00 39.22 2.96
C GLN A 185 8.14 38.35 2.04
N GLY A 186 7.92 37.09 2.39
CA GLY A 186 7.15 36.12 1.61
C GLY A 186 7.89 35.58 0.38
N ARG A 187 9.22 35.72 0.32
CA ARG A 187 10.06 35.19 -0.76
C ARG A 187 10.60 33.81 -0.36
N PRO A 188 10.84 32.90 -1.32
CA PRO A 188 11.37 31.59 -1.02
C PRO A 188 12.83 31.71 -0.48
N ARG A 189 13.14 30.98 0.58
CA ARG A 189 14.49 30.89 1.14
C ARG A 189 15.48 30.21 0.19
N TYR A 190 15.01 29.26 -0.60
CA TYR A 190 15.80 28.50 -1.55
C TYR A 190 15.19 28.58 -2.98
N SER A 191 16.01 28.32 -4.00
CA SER A 191 15.61 28.28 -5.40
C SER A 191 15.87 26.89 -6.00
N LEU A 192 15.12 26.49 -7.03
CA LEU A 192 15.41 25.29 -7.82
C LEU A 192 16.66 25.44 -8.69
N ILE A 193 16.95 26.67 -9.13
CA ILE A 193 18.15 26.98 -9.91
C ILE A 193 19.24 27.27 -8.89
N GLY A 194 20.24 26.39 -8.81
CA GLY A 194 21.37 26.56 -7.88
C GLY A 194 22.07 27.89 -8.11
N GLY A 195 22.36 28.60 -7.00
CA GLY A 195 23.26 29.76 -6.98
C GLY A 195 24.71 29.28 -6.80
N ASN A 196 25.52 30.11 -6.14
CA ASN A 196 26.91 29.75 -5.78
C ASN A 196 26.98 28.55 -4.83
N ASP A 197 25.95 28.31 -4.03
CA ASP A 197 25.81 27.16 -3.14
C ASP A 197 24.74 26.21 -3.61
N ALA A 198 24.97 24.90 -3.47
CA ALA A 198 24.01 23.87 -3.83
C ALA A 198 22.77 23.93 -2.92
N THR A 199 21.57 23.96 -3.52
CA THR A 199 20.31 23.95 -2.76
C THR A 199 20.10 22.61 -2.04
N PRO A 200 19.89 22.60 -0.70
CA PRO A 200 19.66 21.37 0.04
C PRO A 200 18.31 20.74 -0.33
N LEU A 201 18.35 19.51 -0.81
CA LEU A 201 17.17 18.72 -1.13
C LEU A 201 16.81 17.79 0.03
N ILE A 202 15.56 17.85 0.47
CA ILE A 202 14.97 16.88 1.40
C ILE A 202 14.26 15.83 0.57
N ALA A 203 14.85 14.63 0.45
CA ALA A 203 14.37 13.56 -0.38
C ALA A 203 13.54 12.53 0.39
N TYR A 204 12.73 11.77 -0.32
CA TYR A 204 12.04 10.61 0.26
C TYR A 204 12.97 9.40 0.37
N GLY A 205 12.64 8.48 1.29
CA GLY A 205 13.29 7.20 1.42
C GLY A 205 13.13 6.34 0.15
N ILE A 206 14.17 5.58 -0.18
CA ILE A 206 14.22 4.74 -1.38
C ILE A 206 13.08 3.71 -1.35
N GLY A 207 12.40 3.55 -2.49
CA GLY A 207 11.31 2.58 -2.69
C GLY A 207 9.93 3.06 -2.26
N LEU A 208 9.80 4.24 -1.67
CA LEU A 208 8.51 4.85 -1.37
C LEU A 208 7.82 5.36 -2.65
N SER A 209 6.48 5.42 -2.63
CA SER A 209 5.70 5.91 -3.78
C SER A 209 6.12 7.31 -4.23
N MET A 210 6.34 8.22 -3.29
CA MET A 210 6.77 9.59 -3.60
C MET A 210 8.16 9.63 -4.21
N GLU A 211 9.08 8.81 -3.71
CA GLU A 211 10.43 8.69 -4.26
C GLU A 211 10.39 8.20 -5.71
N ARG A 212 9.60 7.15 -6.00
CA ARG A 212 9.46 6.60 -7.36
C ARG A 212 8.87 7.62 -8.34
N LEU A 213 7.86 8.39 -7.91
CA LEU A 213 7.29 9.48 -8.72
C LEU A 213 8.36 10.52 -9.07
N LEU A 214 9.17 10.91 -8.09
CA LEU A 214 10.21 11.92 -8.27
C LEU A 214 11.41 11.39 -9.05
N SER A 215 11.80 10.14 -8.88
CA SER A 215 12.90 9.53 -9.64
C SER A 215 12.59 9.54 -11.14
N GLU A 216 11.39 9.11 -11.55
CA GLU A 216 10.98 9.19 -12.97
C GLU A 216 10.96 10.64 -13.48
N HIS A 217 10.51 11.59 -12.61
CA HIS A 217 10.49 13.00 -12.97
C HIS A 217 11.91 13.57 -13.17
N PHE A 218 12.83 13.27 -12.24
CA PHE A 218 14.21 13.78 -12.28
C PHE A 218 15.07 13.14 -13.35
N GLU A 219 14.76 11.91 -13.79
CA GLU A 219 15.39 11.33 -14.98
C GLU A 219 15.14 12.16 -16.24
N ARG A 220 13.96 12.80 -16.32
CA ARG A 220 13.58 13.66 -17.46
C ARG A 220 13.95 15.13 -17.27
N ASN A 221 13.97 15.58 -16.02
CA ASN A 221 14.26 16.95 -15.62
C ASN A 221 15.36 16.95 -14.54
N PRO A 222 16.62 16.74 -14.93
CA PRO A 222 17.72 16.69 -13.97
C PRO A 222 17.82 17.98 -13.14
N LEU A 223 17.93 17.84 -11.84
CA LEU A 223 18.10 18.96 -10.92
C LEU A 223 19.56 19.41 -10.90
N ALA A 224 19.90 20.42 -11.70
CA ALA A 224 21.21 21.02 -11.62
C ALA A 224 21.36 21.86 -10.33
N GLY A 225 22.45 21.64 -9.58
CA GLY A 225 22.76 22.46 -8.40
C GLY A 225 21.97 22.12 -7.13
N MET A 226 21.40 20.93 -7.03
CA MET A 226 20.79 20.44 -5.80
C MET A 226 21.53 19.24 -5.22
N ASN A 227 21.72 19.22 -3.90
CA ASN A 227 22.32 18.10 -3.19
C ASN A 227 21.34 17.51 -2.18
N VAL A 228 21.22 16.17 -2.17
CA VAL A 228 20.42 15.50 -1.14
C VAL A 228 21.08 15.72 0.23
N PHE A 229 20.45 16.55 1.04
CA PHE A 229 20.89 16.87 2.39
C PHE A 229 20.31 15.89 3.42
N LEU A 230 19.03 15.49 3.23
CA LEU A 230 18.30 14.64 4.17
C LEU A 230 17.38 13.68 3.40
N ARG A 231 17.21 12.47 3.94
CA ARG A 231 16.20 11.50 3.46
C ARG A 231 15.24 11.14 4.58
N CYS A 232 13.94 11.04 4.26
CA CYS A 232 12.92 10.67 5.23
C CYS A 232 11.84 9.79 4.58
N ASP A 233 11.32 8.86 5.37
CA ASP A 233 10.26 7.90 4.94
C ASP A 233 8.83 8.41 5.17
N SER A 234 8.67 9.64 5.62
CA SER A 234 7.38 10.25 5.95
C SER A 234 7.23 11.62 5.28
N ALA A 235 6.20 11.79 4.45
CA ALA A 235 5.89 13.09 3.85
C ALA A 235 5.53 14.15 4.91
N ASP A 236 4.95 13.72 6.03
CA ASP A 236 4.62 14.63 7.15
C ASP A 236 5.90 15.17 7.83
N ALA A 237 6.92 14.32 7.99
CA ALA A 237 8.21 14.77 8.51
C ALA A 237 8.96 15.64 7.48
N VAL A 238 8.93 15.28 6.18
CA VAL A 238 9.48 16.11 5.10
C VAL A 238 8.85 17.51 5.12
N TYR A 239 7.53 17.60 5.27
CA TYR A 239 6.82 18.86 5.38
C TYR A 239 7.32 19.70 6.58
N GLU A 240 7.48 19.10 7.76
CA GLU A 240 8.00 19.81 8.92
C GLU A 240 9.46 20.27 8.73
N PHE A 241 10.29 19.47 8.06
CA PHE A 241 11.66 19.87 7.75
C PHE A 241 11.71 21.09 6.80
N VAL A 242 10.84 21.12 5.79
CA VAL A 242 10.72 22.30 4.90
C VAL A 242 10.27 23.52 5.71
N LYS A 243 9.27 23.39 6.60
CA LYS A 243 8.82 24.48 7.49
C LYS A 243 9.93 25.04 8.37
N LYS A 244 10.83 24.19 8.83
CA LYS A 244 12.02 24.61 9.59
C LYS A 244 13.12 25.22 8.73
N GLY A 245 12.93 25.29 7.40
CA GLY A 245 13.89 25.89 6.48
C GLY A 245 15.14 25.04 6.26
N LEU A 246 15.04 23.71 6.37
CA LEU A 246 16.16 22.80 6.18
C LEU A 246 16.48 22.52 4.71
N GLY A 247 15.59 22.88 3.80
CA GLY A 247 15.79 22.67 2.36
C GLY A 247 14.49 22.78 1.56
N VAL A 248 14.57 22.28 0.33
CA VAL A 248 13.49 22.18 -0.64
C VAL A 248 13.01 20.73 -0.68
N ALA A 249 11.71 20.51 -0.83
CA ALA A 249 11.13 19.21 -1.10
C ALA A 249 9.95 19.31 -2.07
N TRP A 250 9.67 18.20 -2.77
CA TRP A 250 8.42 18.02 -3.50
C TRP A 250 7.37 17.41 -2.57
N LEU A 251 6.30 18.14 -2.29
CA LEU A 251 5.24 17.73 -1.38
C LEU A 251 3.89 17.68 -2.11
N PRO A 252 2.96 16.80 -1.71
CA PRO A 252 1.60 16.80 -2.23
C PRO A 252 0.95 18.18 -2.02
N TRP A 253 0.26 18.68 -3.03
CA TRP A 253 -0.43 19.97 -2.94
C TRP A 253 -1.40 20.02 -1.78
N SER A 254 -2.15 18.93 -1.55
CA SER A 254 -3.06 18.81 -0.40
C SER A 254 -2.39 18.99 0.97
N VAL A 255 -1.08 18.80 1.07
CA VAL A 255 -0.32 18.98 2.32
C VAL A 255 0.10 20.43 2.51
N VAL A 256 0.47 21.13 1.44
CA VAL A 256 1.12 22.45 1.51
C VAL A 256 0.21 23.63 1.12
N ALA A 257 -0.96 23.37 0.53
CA ALA A 257 -1.83 24.39 -0.02
C ALA A 257 -2.17 25.50 0.99
N ALA A 258 -2.50 25.12 2.22
CA ALA A 258 -2.86 26.08 3.27
C ALA A 258 -1.69 27.01 3.65
N ASP A 259 -0.46 26.46 3.74
CA ASP A 259 0.73 27.27 4.05
C ASP A 259 1.15 28.15 2.86
N CYS A 260 0.98 27.66 1.63
CA CYS A 260 1.20 28.48 0.43
C CYS A 260 0.21 29.65 0.37
N GLN A 261 -1.08 29.42 0.67
CA GLN A 261 -2.10 30.48 0.74
C GLN A 261 -1.78 31.52 1.83
N ARG A 262 -1.25 31.07 2.96
CA ARG A 262 -0.81 31.93 4.09
C ARG A 262 0.54 32.58 3.87
N ARG A 263 1.22 32.32 2.76
CA ARG A 263 2.58 32.77 2.43
C ARG A 263 3.64 32.31 3.43
N ASN A 264 3.42 31.20 4.13
CA ASN A 264 4.42 30.54 4.96
C ASN A 264 5.37 29.68 4.12
N MET A 265 4.89 29.20 2.99
CA MET A 265 5.65 28.44 2.00
C MET A 265 5.43 29.03 0.60
N VAL A 266 6.41 28.83 -0.26
CA VAL A 266 6.37 29.26 -1.67
C VAL A 266 6.61 28.05 -2.56
N VAL A 267 5.74 27.87 -3.56
CA VAL A 267 5.96 26.92 -4.63
C VAL A 267 7.05 27.46 -5.55
N LEU A 268 8.02 26.61 -5.85
CA LEU A 268 9.16 26.95 -6.70
C LEU A 268 8.91 26.50 -8.14
N GLY A 269 9.64 27.08 -9.08
CA GLY A 269 9.59 26.68 -10.49
C GLY A 269 8.25 26.93 -11.17
N GLY A 270 7.91 26.08 -12.12
CA GLY A 270 6.72 26.15 -12.95
C GLY A 270 6.00 24.81 -13.09
N ARG A 271 5.06 24.72 -14.04
CA ARG A 271 4.31 23.48 -14.30
C ARG A 271 5.17 22.29 -14.69
N SER A 272 6.33 22.52 -15.30
CA SER A 272 7.29 21.47 -15.65
C SER A 272 7.92 20.80 -14.43
N ASP A 273 7.92 21.47 -13.28
CA ASP A 273 8.50 20.98 -12.04
C ASP A 273 7.47 20.28 -11.15
N GLU A 274 6.19 20.28 -11.55
CA GLU A 274 5.11 19.58 -10.87
C GLU A 274 5.00 18.13 -11.35
N VAL A 275 4.69 17.22 -10.46
CA VAL A 275 4.48 15.79 -10.79
C VAL A 275 3.03 15.42 -10.52
N PRO A 276 2.16 15.37 -11.57
CA PRO A 276 0.77 15.00 -11.40
C PRO A 276 0.60 13.50 -11.16
N PHE A 277 -0.38 13.13 -10.34
CA PHE A 277 -0.80 11.74 -10.09
C PHE A 277 -2.27 11.70 -9.67
N GLU A 278 -2.84 10.50 -9.66
CA GLU A 278 -4.21 10.29 -9.18
C GLU A 278 -4.20 9.67 -7.78
N VAL A 279 -5.29 9.90 -7.05
CA VAL A 279 -5.63 9.15 -5.84
C VAL A 279 -6.83 8.29 -6.16
N ARG A 280 -6.65 6.97 -6.10
CA ARG A 280 -7.69 5.99 -6.43
C ARG A 280 -8.11 5.20 -5.20
N LEU A 281 -9.42 4.93 -5.13
CA LEU A 281 -10.02 4.01 -4.21
C LEU A 281 -10.30 2.70 -4.93
N TYR A 282 -9.79 1.59 -4.41
CA TYR A 282 -9.95 0.25 -4.95
C TYR A 282 -10.81 -0.60 -4.03
N ARG A 283 -11.61 -1.51 -4.62
CA ARG A 283 -12.28 -2.60 -3.92
C ARG A 283 -12.37 -3.86 -4.78
N PRO A 284 -12.59 -5.05 -4.20
CA PRO A 284 -12.90 -6.25 -4.99
C PRO A 284 -14.15 -6.06 -5.84
N ARG A 285 -14.18 -6.68 -7.05
CA ARG A 285 -15.39 -6.71 -7.90
C ARG A 285 -16.50 -7.56 -7.32
N ALA A 286 -16.14 -8.63 -6.60
CA ALA A 286 -17.11 -9.43 -5.89
C ALA A 286 -17.92 -8.57 -4.91
N ARG A 287 -19.20 -8.92 -4.73
CA ARG A 287 -20.08 -8.24 -3.79
C ARG A 287 -19.46 -8.26 -2.39
N GLN A 288 -19.46 -7.12 -1.75
CA GLN A 288 -18.95 -6.90 -0.42
C GLN A 288 -20.12 -6.76 0.60
N ALA A 289 -19.79 -6.51 1.85
CA ALA A 289 -20.78 -6.19 2.89
C ALA A 289 -21.59 -4.94 2.50
N ASP A 290 -22.84 -4.87 2.90
CA ASP A 290 -23.78 -3.81 2.49
C ASP A 290 -23.26 -2.39 2.79
N VAL A 291 -22.53 -2.19 3.90
CA VAL A 291 -21.91 -0.90 4.23
C VAL A 291 -20.82 -0.52 3.20
N VAL A 292 -20.04 -1.48 2.73
CA VAL A 292 -18.99 -1.27 1.71
C VAL A 292 -19.63 -0.89 0.37
N GLU A 293 -20.68 -1.62 -0.04
CA GLU A 293 -21.43 -1.32 -1.26
C GLU A 293 -22.09 0.07 -1.18
N ALA A 294 -22.69 0.41 -0.05
CA ALA A 294 -23.34 1.69 0.16
C ALA A 294 -22.34 2.86 0.17
N VAL A 295 -21.17 2.70 0.81
CA VAL A 295 -20.11 3.72 0.78
C VAL A 295 -19.52 3.88 -0.61
N TRP A 296 -19.35 2.79 -1.35
CA TRP A 296 -18.90 2.84 -2.73
C TRP A 296 -19.88 3.61 -3.62
N ALA A 297 -21.16 3.26 -3.57
CA ALA A 297 -22.22 3.95 -4.34
C ALA A 297 -22.32 5.43 -3.98
N ALA A 298 -22.24 5.78 -2.68
CA ALA A 298 -22.22 7.16 -2.23
C ALA A 298 -20.99 7.92 -2.76
N THR A 299 -19.84 7.26 -2.87
CA THR A 299 -18.62 7.85 -3.44
C THR A 299 -18.75 8.07 -4.95
N GLU A 300 -19.35 7.13 -5.68
CA GLU A 300 -19.65 7.29 -7.10
C GLU A 300 -20.58 8.48 -7.38
N PHE A 301 -21.57 8.67 -6.52
CA PHE A 301 -22.58 9.73 -6.69
C PHE A 301 -22.04 11.13 -6.30
N ALA A 302 -21.08 11.19 -5.39
CA ALA A 302 -20.52 12.46 -4.86
C ALA A 302 -19.39 13.04 -5.73
N ARG A 303 -19.13 12.46 -6.88
CA ARG A 303 -18.23 12.98 -7.94
C ARG A 303 -18.89 14.08 -8.76
#